data_6f9d3ad5293183826b4df2180a1aefc3
#
_entry.id   6f9d3ad5293183826b4df2180a1aefc3
#
_cell.length_a   1.000
_cell.length_b   1.000
_cell.length_c   1.000
_cell.angle_alpha   90.00
_cell.angle_beta   90.00
_cell.angle_gamma   90.00
#
_symmetry.space_group_name_H-M   'P 1'
#
loop_
_entity.id
_entity.type
_entity.pdbx_description
1 polymer ?
#
loop_
_entity_poly.entity_id
_entity_poly.type
_entity_poly.pdbx_seq_one_letter_code
_entity_poly.pdbx_strand_id
1 'polypeptide(L)'
;SELDWTNRNVKPSKILSVSQKIKFKIVNIDKDSKRISLSYKATLDNPWNKIKDSVGKEVKIKINNITDKSIFGELTESGLVGMLHYKELSYEENIENLKKFKKNEIINVKIIEIKDEKIRFSKRALSKDPLDWFKDNKKKVGDVITTRIHEVLKSGVKVAVDKEKKLIVTIRKADLAKESSDARPEVFSPGNALDAKVTELDLKNRKIKLSVKAAQIDEEKSLIAKFGEGATKSGATLKGIFEKAI
;
A
#
# COMPACT_ATOMS: atom_id res chain seq x y z
N SER A 1 4.70 -28.63 -22.45
CA SER A 1 5.49 -27.99 -21.40
C SER A 1 6.99 -27.93 -21.74
N GLU A 2 7.52 -28.82 -22.60
CA GLU A 2 8.93 -28.88 -22.97
C GLU A 2 9.27 -28.06 -24.22
N LEU A 3 8.35 -27.30 -24.75
CA LEU A 3 8.51 -26.51 -25.99
C LEU A 3 8.84 -25.05 -25.73
N ASP A 4 8.33 -24.46 -24.63
CA ASP A 4 8.50 -23.02 -24.34
C ASP A 4 8.69 -22.79 -22.84
N TRP A 5 9.50 -21.79 -22.49
CA TRP A 5 9.74 -21.32 -21.11
C TRP A 5 8.62 -20.43 -20.59
N THR A 6 7.95 -19.70 -21.49
CA THR A 6 6.97 -18.65 -21.13
C THR A 6 5.54 -19.15 -21.09
N ASN A 7 5.21 -20.13 -21.94
CA ASN A 7 3.85 -20.64 -22.10
C ASN A 7 3.83 -22.18 -22.04
N ARG A 8 3.25 -22.73 -20.98
CA ARG A 8 3.12 -24.18 -20.77
C ARG A 8 2.09 -24.85 -21.72
N ASN A 9 1.15 -24.07 -22.26
CA ASN A 9 0.05 -24.56 -23.08
C ASN A 9 0.20 -24.21 -24.58
N VAL A 10 1.44 -24.07 -25.05
CA VAL A 10 1.70 -23.80 -26.45
C VAL A 10 1.27 -24.99 -27.32
N LYS A 11 0.51 -24.71 -28.36
CA LYS A 11 0.21 -25.72 -29.40
C LYS A 11 1.49 -26.00 -30.18
N PRO A 12 1.93 -27.28 -30.29
CA PRO A 12 3.16 -27.63 -30.99
C PRO A 12 3.23 -27.10 -32.43
N SER A 13 2.12 -27.09 -33.11
CA SER A 13 1.97 -26.63 -34.52
C SER A 13 2.27 -25.12 -34.70
N LYS A 14 2.35 -24.31 -33.62
CA LYS A 14 2.74 -22.90 -33.71
C LYS A 14 4.27 -22.70 -33.68
N ILE A 15 5.00 -23.63 -33.12
CA ILE A 15 6.46 -23.56 -32.97
C ILE A 15 7.17 -24.49 -33.94
N LEU A 16 6.57 -25.63 -34.22
CA LEU A 16 7.18 -26.71 -34.99
C LEU A 16 6.32 -27.02 -36.25
N SER A 17 6.99 -27.19 -37.39
CA SER A 17 6.38 -27.68 -38.63
C SER A 17 6.75 -29.13 -38.87
N VAL A 18 5.84 -29.85 -39.54
CA VAL A 18 6.10 -31.23 -39.96
C VAL A 18 7.35 -31.28 -40.85
N SER A 19 8.18 -32.26 -40.64
CA SER A 19 9.47 -32.46 -41.37
C SER A 19 10.56 -31.42 -41.11
N GLN A 20 10.38 -30.53 -40.13
CA GLN A 20 11.40 -29.57 -39.74
C GLN A 20 12.52 -30.25 -38.94
N LYS A 21 13.78 -30.05 -39.34
CA LYS A 21 14.95 -30.54 -38.62
C LYS A 21 15.26 -29.55 -37.47
N ILE A 22 15.16 -30.01 -36.23
CA ILE A 22 15.39 -29.20 -35.04
C ILE A 22 16.28 -29.96 -34.06
N LYS A 23 17.11 -29.20 -33.31
CA LYS A 23 17.93 -29.74 -32.23
C LYS A 23 17.11 -29.79 -30.93
N PHE A 24 17.20 -30.92 -30.25
CA PHE A 24 16.60 -31.12 -28.93
C PHE A 24 17.67 -31.50 -27.91
N LYS A 25 17.49 -31.13 -26.66
CA LYS A 25 18.31 -31.63 -25.56
C LYS A 25 17.63 -32.86 -24.95
N ILE A 26 18.41 -33.93 -24.76
CA ILE A 26 17.93 -35.12 -24.07
C ILE A 26 17.92 -34.80 -22.57
N VAL A 27 16.75 -34.93 -21.94
CA VAL A 27 16.54 -34.66 -20.50
C VAL A 27 16.66 -35.93 -19.70
N ASN A 28 16.06 -37.03 -20.19
CA ASN A 28 16.07 -38.30 -19.49
C ASN A 28 16.01 -39.44 -20.50
N ILE A 29 16.69 -40.54 -20.20
CA ILE A 29 16.64 -41.79 -20.94
C ILE A 29 16.22 -42.88 -19.94
N ASP A 30 15.03 -43.38 -20.09
CA ASP A 30 14.47 -44.49 -19.31
C ASP A 30 14.71 -45.78 -20.11
N LYS A 31 15.65 -46.59 -19.63
CA LYS A 31 16.04 -47.85 -20.29
C LYS A 31 15.00 -48.93 -20.11
N ASP A 32 14.26 -48.92 -18.98
CA ASP A 32 13.28 -49.95 -18.64
C ASP A 32 12.00 -49.78 -19.47
N SER A 33 11.55 -48.56 -19.62
CA SER A 33 10.39 -48.25 -20.48
C SER A 33 10.74 -47.92 -21.92
N LYS A 34 12.03 -47.95 -22.29
CA LYS A 34 12.55 -47.59 -23.62
C LYS A 34 12.08 -46.22 -24.10
N ARG A 35 12.02 -45.23 -23.19
CA ARG A 35 11.52 -43.87 -23.48
C ARG A 35 12.66 -42.85 -23.37
N ILE A 36 12.70 -41.94 -24.32
CA ILE A 36 13.61 -40.78 -24.31
C ILE A 36 12.77 -39.50 -24.15
N SER A 37 13.07 -38.74 -23.13
CA SER A 37 12.46 -37.43 -22.93
C SER A 37 13.33 -36.35 -23.57
N LEU A 38 12.73 -35.55 -24.45
CA LEU A 38 13.38 -34.48 -25.18
C LEU A 38 12.79 -33.12 -24.75
N SER A 39 13.65 -32.11 -24.68
CA SER A 39 13.23 -30.74 -24.39
C SER A 39 13.78 -29.79 -25.45
N TYR A 40 12.90 -29.06 -26.11
CA TYR A 40 13.24 -27.97 -27.03
C TYR A 40 13.62 -26.70 -26.24
N LYS A 41 12.86 -26.36 -25.19
CA LYS A 41 13.13 -25.20 -24.36
C LYS A 41 14.53 -25.22 -23.74
N ALA A 42 15.09 -26.41 -23.48
CA ALA A 42 16.43 -26.55 -22.91
C ALA A 42 17.56 -26.23 -23.91
N THR A 43 17.25 -26.07 -25.20
CA THR A 43 18.19 -25.58 -26.23
C THR A 43 18.14 -24.05 -26.36
N LEU A 44 17.10 -23.41 -25.81
CA LEU A 44 16.92 -21.97 -25.81
C LEU A 44 17.47 -21.38 -24.51
N ASP A 45 17.91 -20.14 -24.57
CA ASP A 45 18.28 -19.39 -23.36
C ASP A 45 17.10 -19.35 -22.38
N ASN A 46 17.36 -19.72 -21.15
CA ASN A 46 16.32 -19.66 -20.11
C ASN A 46 16.10 -18.19 -19.67
N PRO A 47 14.95 -17.58 -20.02
CA PRO A 47 14.67 -16.17 -19.67
C PRO A 47 14.58 -15.95 -18.16
N TRP A 48 14.29 -17.00 -17.39
CA TRP A 48 14.25 -16.93 -15.93
C TRP A 48 15.61 -16.63 -15.30
N ASN A 49 16.71 -17.08 -15.93
CA ASN A 49 18.05 -16.79 -15.43
C ASN A 49 18.38 -15.29 -15.55
N LYS A 50 17.87 -14.62 -16.59
CA LYS A 50 18.11 -13.19 -16.82
C LYS A 50 17.38 -12.29 -15.83
N ILE A 51 16.28 -12.77 -15.26
CA ILE A 51 15.45 -11.96 -14.34
C ILE A 51 15.65 -12.29 -12.86
N LYS A 52 16.36 -13.36 -12.51
CA LYS A 52 16.63 -13.72 -11.10
C LYS A 52 17.19 -12.56 -10.29
N ASP A 53 18.10 -11.79 -10.88
CA ASP A 53 18.74 -10.63 -10.25
C ASP A 53 17.99 -9.32 -10.49
N SER A 54 16.77 -9.41 -10.99
CA SER A 54 15.92 -8.23 -11.27
C SER A 54 14.89 -7.94 -10.18
N VAL A 55 14.91 -8.69 -9.08
CA VAL A 55 14.08 -8.37 -7.91
C VAL A 55 14.49 -7.00 -7.38
N GLY A 56 13.47 -6.13 -7.18
CA GLY A 56 13.69 -4.75 -6.77
C GLY A 56 13.95 -3.76 -7.91
N LYS A 57 14.09 -4.20 -9.17
CA LYS A 57 14.27 -3.31 -10.33
C LYS A 57 12.92 -2.88 -10.92
N GLU A 58 12.92 -1.70 -11.54
CA GLU A 58 11.79 -1.21 -12.31
C GLU A 58 11.80 -1.84 -13.69
N VAL A 59 10.62 -2.29 -14.14
CA VAL A 59 10.41 -2.95 -15.43
C VAL A 59 9.12 -2.48 -16.07
N LYS A 60 9.05 -2.59 -17.40
CA LYS A 60 7.82 -2.33 -18.17
C LYS A 60 7.10 -3.63 -18.44
N ILE A 61 5.80 -3.64 -18.17
CA ILE A 61 4.92 -4.77 -18.49
C ILE A 61 3.81 -4.31 -19.41
N LYS A 62 3.44 -5.19 -20.35
CA LYS A 62 2.26 -5.05 -21.20
C LYS A 62 1.12 -5.85 -20.59
N ILE A 63 -0.01 -5.24 -20.35
CA ILE A 63 -1.18 -5.90 -19.75
C ILE A 63 -1.79 -6.88 -20.75
N ASN A 64 -1.79 -8.17 -20.42
CA ASN A 64 -2.38 -9.22 -21.21
C ASN A 64 -3.82 -9.50 -20.80
N ASN A 65 -4.09 -9.54 -19.49
CA ASN A 65 -5.41 -9.82 -18.94
C ASN A 65 -5.63 -9.11 -17.61
N ILE A 66 -6.89 -8.75 -17.35
CA ILE A 66 -7.33 -8.13 -16.09
C ILE A 66 -8.43 -9.02 -15.51
N THR A 67 -8.26 -9.41 -14.25
CA THR A 67 -9.24 -10.17 -13.46
C THR A 67 -9.78 -9.31 -12.34
N ASP A 68 -10.77 -9.80 -11.58
CA ASP A 68 -11.41 -9.05 -10.49
C ASP A 68 -10.45 -8.57 -9.41
N LYS A 69 -9.31 -9.24 -9.23
CA LYS A 69 -8.34 -8.94 -8.14
C LYS A 69 -6.91 -8.71 -8.60
N SER A 70 -6.61 -8.94 -9.89
CA SER A 70 -5.23 -8.92 -10.37
C SER A 70 -5.12 -8.55 -11.84
N ILE A 71 -3.99 -7.96 -12.20
CA ILE A 71 -3.58 -7.72 -13.59
C ILE A 71 -2.49 -8.74 -13.91
N PHE A 72 -2.61 -9.41 -15.05
CA PHE A 72 -1.56 -10.24 -15.62
C PHE A 72 -0.88 -9.46 -16.74
N GLY A 73 0.41 -9.27 -16.60
CA GLY A 73 1.21 -8.53 -17.57
C GLY A 73 2.46 -9.33 -17.98
N GLU A 74 2.85 -9.12 -19.21
CA GLU A 74 4.02 -9.69 -19.83
C GLU A 74 5.17 -8.69 -19.79
N LEU A 75 6.34 -9.11 -19.33
CA LEU A 75 7.55 -8.31 -19.40
C LEU A 75 7.94 -8.03 -20.85
N THR A 76 8.09 -6.78 -21.22
CA THR A 76 8.41 -6.36 -22.60
C THR A 76 9.76 -6.90 -23.08
N GLU A 77 10.71 -7.17 -22.17
CA GLU A 77 12.06 -7.61 -22.51
C GLU A 77 12.20 -9.13 -22.62
N SER A 78 11.48 -9.89 -21.80
CA SER A 78 11.64 -11.35 -21.68
C SER A 78 10.43 -12.17 -22.08
N GLY A 79 9.28 -11.56 -22.30
CA GLY A 79 8.04 -12.25 -22.60
C GLY A 79 7.45 -13.06 -21.44
N LEU A 80 8.04 -12.95 -20.24
CA LEU A 80 7.57 -13.67 -19.07
C LEU A 80 6.33 -13.00 -18.47
N VAL A 81 5.34 -13.80 -18.12
CA VAL A 81 4.09 -13.31 -17.53
C VAL A 81 4.20 -13.28 -16.01
N GLY A 82 3.80 -12.16 -15.42
CA GLY A 82 3.70 -12.01 -13.98
C GLY A 82 2.35 -11.45 -13.56
N MET A 83 2.13 -11.41 -12.24
CA MET A 83 0.89 -10.97 -11.62
C MET A 83 1.11 -9.70 -10.80
N LEU A 84 0.23 -8.73 -10.99
CA LEU A 84 0.11 -7.51 -10.19
C LEU A 84 -1.23 -7.56 -9.45
N HIS A 85 -1.20 -7.79 -8.16
CA HIS A 85 -2.39 -7.83 -7.32
C HIS A 85 -2.92 -6.42 -7.06
N TYR A 86 -4.26 -6.22 -6.88
CA TYR A 86 -4.84 -4.87 -6.66
C TYR A 86 -4.22 -4.13 -5.47
N LYS A 87 -3.84 -4.84 -4.40
CA LYS A 87 -3.15 -4.28 -3.23
C LYS A 87 -1.77 -3.70 -3.55
N GLU A 88 -1.16 -4.16 -4.64
CA GLU A 88 0.15 -3.70 -5.11
C GLU A 88 0.05 -2.59 -6.16
N LEU A 89 -1.17 -2.15 -6.52
CA LEU A 89 -1.37 -1.03 -7.46
C LEU A 89 -1.13 0.32 -6.81
N SER A 90 -1.71 0.52 -5.63
CA SER A 90 -1.60 1.76 -4.87
C SER A 90 -1.66 1.46 -3.38
N TYR A 91 -1.28 2.44 -2.57
CA TYR A 91 -1.41 2.37 -1.11
C TYR A 91 -2.86 2.46 -0.64
N GLU A 92 -3.75 2.98 -1.47
CA GLU A 92 -5.20 2.87 -1.30
C GLU A 92 -5.65 1.52 -1.86
N GLU A 93 -5.97 0.57 -0.99
CA GLU A 93 -6.38 -0.79 -1.35
C GLU A 93 -7.79 -0.80 -1.98
N ASN A 94 -8.00 -0.09 -3.10
CA ASN A 94 -9.27 -0.04 -3.79
C ASN A 94 -9.24 -0.90 -5.06
N ILE A 95 -10.17 -1.87 -5.15
CA ILE A 95 -10.34 -2.75 -6.32
C ILE A 95 -10.71 -1.94 -7.58
N GLU A 96 -11.40 -0.81 -7.42
CA GLU A 96 -11.78 0.05 -8.54
C GLU A 96 -10.57 0.62 -9.31
N ASN A 97 -9.41 0.68 -8.69
CA ASN A 97 -8.18 1.07 -9.36
C ASN A 97 -7.81 0.11 -10.51
N LEU A 98 -8.28 -1.14 -10.49
CA LEU A 98 -8.09 -2.08 -11.60
C LEU A 98 -8.84 -1.64 -12.87
N LYS A 99 -10.02 -1.01 -12.73
CA LYS A 99 -10.84 -0.54 -13.85
C LYS A 99 -10.20 0.61 -14.65
N LYS A 100 -9.20 1.27 -14.08
CA LYS A 100 -8.45 2.36 -14.74
C LYS A 100 -7.49 1.87 -15.82
N PHE A 101 -7.17 0.58 -15.82
CA PHE A 101 -6.23 -0.03 -16.76
C PHE A 101 -6.95 -0.71 -17.91
N LYS A 102 -6.31 -0.69 -19.07
CA LYS A 102 -6.83 -1.33 -20.29
C LYS A 102 -5.91 -2.47 -20.73
N LYS A 103 -6.50 -3.44 -21.42
CA LYS A 103 -5.73 -4.50 -22.06
C LYS A 103 -4.78 -3.91 -23.13
N ASN A 104 -3.59 -4.47 -23.24
CA ASN A 104 -2.48 -4.00 -24.08
C ASN A 104 -1.83 -2.69 -23.66
N GLU A 105 -2.20 -2.10 -22.53
CA GLU A 105 -1.53 -0.93 -21.95
C GLU A 105 -0.15 -1.33 -21.40
N ILE A 106 0.83 -0.44 -21.57
CA ILE A 106 2.17 -0.61 -21.01
C ILE A 106 2.27 0.21 -19.73
N ILE A 107 2.64 -0.44 -18.65
CA ILE A 107 2.80 0.20 -17.34
C ILE A 107 4.18 -0.13 -16.73
N ASN A 108 4.71 0.83 -15.98
CA ASN A 108 5.91 0.62 -15.18
C ASN A 108 5.52 -0.03 -13.85
N VAL A 109 6.29 -1.04 -13.46
CA VAL A 109 6.12 -1.77 -12.20
C VAL A 109 7.48 -2.18 -11.65
N LYS A 110 7.54 -2.53 -10.38
CA LYS A 110 8.72 -3.10 -9.74
C LYS A 110 8.52 -4.59 -9.50
N ILE A 111 9.55 -5.40 -9.72
CA ILE A 111 9.53 -6.82 -9.38
C ILE A 111 9.73 -6.95 -7.87
N ILE A 112 8.77 -7.55 -7.16
CA ILE A 112 8.87 -7.78 -5.71
C ILE A 112 9.45 -9.16 -5.44
N GLU A 113 8.95 -10.15 -6.15
CA GLU A 113 9.25 -11.55 -5.88
C GLU A 113 9.27 -12.37 -7.17
N ILE A 114 10.22 -13.30 -7.23
CA ILE A 114 10.30 -14.33 -8.28
C ILE A 114 10.40 -15.67 -7.55
N LYS A 115 9.35 -16.48 -7.62
CA LYS A 115 9.28 -17.78 -6.98
C LYS A 115 8.51 -18.78 -7.86
N ASP A 116 9.02 -20.02 -7.99
CA ASP A 116 8.35 -21.12 -8.68
C ASP A 116 7.86 -20.75 -10.10
N GLU A 117 8.69 -20.08 -10.88
CA GLU A 117 8.34 -19.55 -12.21
C GLU A 117 7.11 -18.62 -12.18
N LYS A 118 6.95 -17.87 -11.10
CA LYS A 118 5.93 -16.83 -10.93
C LYS A 118 6.58 -15.52 -10.57
N ILE A 119 6.18 -14.46 -11.23
CA ILE A 119 6.66 -13.10 -10.99
C ILE A 119 5.53 -12.32 -10.32
N ARG A 120 5.86 -11.63 -9.24
CA ARG A 120 4.96 -10.69 -8.58
C ARG A 120 5.44 -9.27 -8.81
N PHE A 121 4.54 -8.44 -9.28
CA PHE A 121 4.79 -7.02 -9.53
C PHE A 121 4.17 -6.14 -8.47
N SER A 122 4.76 -4.95 -8.27
CA SER A 122 4.19 -3.86 -7.48
C SER A 122 4.34 -2.54 -8.23
N LYS A 123 3.26 -1.82 -8.38
CA LYS A 123 3.26 -0.44 -8.86
C LYS A 123 3.44 0.53 -7.70
N ARG A 124 2.86 0.23 -6.52
CA ARG A 124 3.01 1.07 -5.32
C ARG A 124 4.47 1.21 -4.89
N ALA A 125 5.32 0.18 -5.12
CA ALA A 125 6.73 0.22 -4.78
C ALA A 125 7.56 1.21 -5.63
N LEU A 126 6.99 1.80 -6.69
CA LEU A 126 7.59 2.89 -7.47
C LEU A 126 7.40 4.25 -6.81
N SER A 127 6.36 4.42 -6.00
CA SER A 127 6.09 5.65 -5.27
C SER A 127 6.60 5.56 -3.83
N LYS A 128 6.99 6.69 -3.24
CA LYS A 128 7.31 6.76 -1.81
C LYS A 128 6.12 6.24 -1.00
N ASP A 129 6.40 5.46 0.04
CA ASP A 129 5.35 5.05 0.97
C ASP A 129 4.81 6.28 1.72
N PRO A 130 3.50 6.55 1.66
CA PRO A 130 2.90 7.66 2.40
C PRO A 130 3.19 7.61 3.91
N LEU A 131 3.42 6.40 4.48
CA LEU A 131 3.77 6.22 5.89
C LEU A 131 5.17 6.74 6.24
N ASP A 132 6.06 6.86 5.26
CA ASP A 132 7.39 7.44 5.50
C ASP A 132 7.31 8.92 5.91
N TRP A 133 6.16 9.58 5.67
CA TRP A 133 5.90 10.93 6.18
C TRP A 133 6.14 11.03 7.68
N PHE A 134 5.76 10.02 8.47
CA PHE A 134 5.99 10.02 9.92
C PHE A 134 7.48 9.93 10.27
N LYS A 135 8.25 9.16 9.49
CA LYS A 135 9.70 9.06 9.66
C LYS A 135 10.39 10.35 9.24
N ASP A 136 10.04 10.88 8.06
CA ASP A 136 10.62 12.10 7.48
C ASP A 136 10.38 13.30 8.41
N ASN A 137 9.20 13.40 9.03
CA ASN A 137 8.85 14.46 9.98
C ASN A 137 9.17 14.11 11.44
N LYS A 138 9.85 12.99 11.71
CA LYS A 138 10.24 12.51 13.05
C LYS A 138 9.06 12.44 14.04
N LYS A 139 7.85 12.16 13.54
CA LYS A 139 6.64 12.08 14.35
C LYS A 139 6.50 10.70 15.00
N LYS A 140 6.16 10.68 16.28
CA LYS A 140 6.03 9.49 17.13
C LYS A 140 4.64 9.41 17.75
N VAL A 141 4.35 8.28 18.38
CA VAL A 141 3.17 8.14 19.23
C VAL A 141 3.25 9.17 20.35
N GLY A 142 2.17 9.90 20.56
CA GLY A 142 2.08 10.99 21.51
C GLY A 142 2.17 12.40 20.90
N ASP A 143 2.71 12.54 19.69
CA ASP A 143 2.81 13.83 19.03
C ASP A 143 1.46 14.31 18.49
N VAL A 144 1.25 15.62 18.53
CA VAL A 144 0.12 16.27 17.87
C VAL A 144 0.54 16.66 16.46
N ILE A 145 -0.34 16.38 15.50
CA ILE A 145 -0.17 16.71 14.08
C ILE A 145 -1.39 17.47 13.58
N THR A 146 -1.16 18.50 12.78
CA THR A 146 -2.23 19.21 12.08
C THR A 146 -2.56 18.49 10.80
N THR A 147 -3.78 18.02 10.68
CA THR A 147 -4.33 17.34 9.52
C THR A 147 -5.35 18.18 8.81
N ARG A 148 -5.75 17.78 7.58
CA ARG A 148 -6.85 18.43 6.87
C ARG A 148 -7.98 17.45 6.62
N ILE A 149 -9.20 17.88 6.87
CA ILE A 149 -10.40 17.06 6.65
C ILE A 149 -10.56 16.83 5.14
N HIS A 150 -10.54 15.56 4.74
CA HIS A 150 -10.74 15.13 3.36
C HIS A 150 -12.22 14.82 3.09
N GLU A 151 -12.84 14.05 3.94
CA GLU A 151 -14.21 13.57 3.79
C GLU A 151 -14.85 13.32 5.15
N VAL A 152 -16.13 13.64 5.28
CA VAL A 152 -16.91 13.40 6.49
C VAL A 152 -17.82 12.19 6.27
N LEU A 153 -17.72 11.20 7.15
CA LEU A 153 -18.49 9.96 7.14
C LEU A 153 -19.40 9.90 8.38
N LYS A 154 -20.47 9.13 8.30
CA LYS A 154 -21.36 8.87 9.49
C LYS A 154 -20.60 8.21 10.66
N SER A 155 -19.54 7.44 10.38
CA SER A 155 -18.72 6.72 11.36
C SER A 155 -17.54 7.52 11.90
N GLY A 156 -17.22 8.69 11.30
CA GLY A 156 -16.07 9.50 11.64
C GLY A 156 -15.63 10.44 10.53
N VAL A 157 -14.39 10.90 10.59
CA VAL A 157 -13.84 11.87 9.64
C VAL A 157 -12.57 11.29 9.02
N LYS A 158 -12.46 11.33 7.69
CA LYS A 158 -11.22 11.04 6.99
C LYS A 158 -10.36 12.30 6.92
N VAL A 159 -9.15 12.22 7.39
CA VAL A 159 -8.20 13.33 7.39
C VAL A 159 -6.96 12.99 6.56
N ALA A 160 -6.48 13.97 5.81
CA ALA A 160 -5.22 13.90 5.10
C ALA A 160 -4.10 14.42 6.01
N VAL A 161 -3.10 13.60 6.26
CA VAL A 161 -1.95 13.93 7.11
C VAL A 161 -0.93 14.75 6.33
N ASP A 162 -0.77 14.46 5.04
CA ASP A 162 0.16 15.16 4.17
C ASP A 162 -0.55 16.18 3.25
N LYS A 163 0.22 17.15 2.74
CA LYS A 163 -0.29 18.18 1.83
C LYS A 163 -0.77 17.61 0.48
N GLU A 164 -0.19 16.50 0.05
CA GLU A 164 -0.48 15.84 -1.23
C GLU A 164 -1.69 14.90 -1.16
N LYS A 165 -2.33 14.78 0.02
CA LYS A 165 -3.49 13.91 0.30
C LYS A 165 -3.24 12.42 -0.02
N LYS A 166 -1.98 11.99 0.01
CA LYS A 166 -1.60 10.59 -0.22
C LYS A 166 -1.77 9.71 1.02
N LEU A 167 -1.71 10.33 2.21
CA LEU A 167 -1.89 9.63 3.48
C LEU A 167 -3.21 10.05 4.11
N ILE A 168 -4.23 9.22 3.93
CA ILE A 168 -5.57 9.44 4.49
C ILE A 168 -5.77 8.48 5.67
N VAL A 169 -6.13 9.04 6.83
CA VAL A 169 -6.43 8.29 8.05
C VAL A 169 -7.85 8.58 8.49
N THR A 170 -8.56 7.56 8.95
CA THR A 170 -9.93 7.73 9.47
C THR A 170 -9.89 7.89 10.99
N ILE A 171 -10.41 9.01 11.49
CA ILE A 171 -10.65 9.26 12.91
C ILE A 171 -12.09 8.82 13.20
N ARG A 172 -12.27 7.88 14.12
CA ARG A 172 -13.59 7.37 14.49
C ARG A 172 -14.37 8.42 15.30
N LYS A 173 -15.69 8.34 15.26
CA LYS A 173 -16.58 9.23 16.02
C LYS A 173 -16.19 9.34 17.49
N ALA A 174 -15.85 8.23 18.15
CA ALA A 174 -15.44 8.21 19.56
C ALA A 174 -14.13 8.99 19.87
N ASP A 175 -13.32 9.24 18.84
CA ASP A 175 -12.01 9.91 18.93
C ASP A 175 -12.04 11.35 18.42
N LEU A 176 -13.22 11.88 18.01
CA LEU A 176 -13.38 13.23 17.43
C LEU A 176 -13.45 14.32 18.45
N ALA A 177 -14.04 14.09 19.62
CA ALA A 177 -14.14 15.07 20.67
C ALA A 177 -14.16 14.40 22.07
N LYS A 178 -13.87 15.20 23.11
CA LYS A 178 -13.94 14.77 24.50
C LYS A 178 -15.36 14.48 24.93
N GLU A 179 -16.29 15.36 24.55
CA GLU A 179 -17.73 15.22 24.85
C GLU A 179 -18.47 14.54 23.71
N SER A 180 -19.40 13.63 24.04
CA SER A 180 -20.18 12.91 23.04
C SER A 180 -21.09 13.81 22.23
N SER A 181 -21.52 14.96 22.80
CA SER A 181 -22.29 16.00 22.12
C SER A 181 -21.56 16.63 20.95
N ASP A 182 -20.25 16.82 21.08
CA ASP A 182 -19.39 17.48 20.10
C ASP A 182 -18.74 16.50 19.14
N ALA A 183 -18.76 15.19 19.47
CA ALA A 183 -18.29 14.11 18.63
C ALA A 183 -19.23 13.84 17.44
N ARG A 184 -19.81 14.89 16.85
CA ARG A 184 -20.68 14.78 15.66
C ARG A 184 -19.86 15.04 14.40
N PRO A 185 -19.73 14.06 13.49
CA PRO A 185 -18.99 14.27 12.23
C PRO A 185 -19.55 15.45 11.42
N GLU A 186 -20.82 15.74 11.54
CA GLU A 186 -21.54 16.79 10.79
C GLU A 186 -21.07 18.23 11.10
N VAL A 187 -20.41 18.43 12.27
CA VAL A 187 -19.84 19.73 12.66
C VAL A 187 -18.54 20.01 11.86
N PHE A 188 -17.94 18.98 11.30
CA PHE A 188 -16.67 19.09 10.58
C PHE A 188 -16.92 19.34 9.09
N SER A 189 -16.20 20.30 8.52
CA SER A 189 -16.30 20.63 7.09
C SER A 189 -15.04 20.18 6.34
N PRO A 190 -15.17 19.58 5.13
CA PRO A 190 -14.04 19.23 4.30
C PRO A 190 -13.14 20.44 4.03
N GLY A 191 -11.83 20.24 4.09
CA GLY A 191 -10.82 21.28 3.87
C GLY A 191 -10.33 21.98 5.14
N ASN A 192 -11.07 21.90 6.24
CA ASN A 192 -10.66 22.51 7.53
C ASN A 192 -9.44 21.79 8.11
N ALA A 193 -8.60 22.54 8.83
CA ALA A 193 -7.51 21.99 9.61
C ALA A 193 -8.07 21.33 10.89
N LEU A 194 -7.48 20.22 11.30
CA LEU A 194 -7.86 19.49 12.49
C LEU A 194 -6.60 18.94 13.17
N ASP A 195 -6.39 19.35 14.41
CA ASP A 195 -5.26 18.87 15.22
C ASP A 195 -5.65 17.55 15.88
N ALA A 196 -4.80 16.57 15.71
CA ALA A 196 -5.01 15.24 16.24
C ALA A 196 -3.72 14.66 16.81
N LYS A 197 -3.82 13.95 17.92
CA LYS A 197 -2.70 13.25 18.56
C LYS A 197 -2.56 11.86 17.96
N VAL A 198 -1.33 11.46 17.67
CA VAL A 198 -0.99 10.10 17.25
C VAL A 198 -1.09 9.18 18.46
N THR A 199 -2.11 8.33 18.52
CA THR A 199 -2.33 7.38 19.62
C THR A 199 -1.74 6.01 19.33
N GLU A 200 -1.69 5.58 18.07
CA GLU A 200 -1.05 4.33 17.64
C GLU A 200 -0.34 4.55 16.32
N LEU A 201 0.89 4.08 16.21
CA LEU A 201 1.69 4.12 14.98
C LEU A 201 2.45 2.81 14.81
N ASP A 202 1.90 1.91 14.04
CA ASP A 202 2.55 0.66 13.64
C ASP A 202 2.84 0.70 12.14
N LEU A 203 4.07 1.03 11.82
CA LEU A 203 4.52 1.13 10.42
C LEU A 203 4.61 -0.23 9.73
N LYS A 204 4.83 -1.32 10.49
CA LYS A 204 4.94 -2.67 9.92
C LYS A 204 3.57 -3.19 9.50
N ASN A 205 2.57 -3.05 10.37
CA ASN A 205 1.19 -3.49 10.11
C ASN A 205 0.33 -2.40 9.46
N ARG A 206 0.92 -1.25 9.12
CA ARG A 206 0.26 -0.09 8.50
C ARG A 206 -0.95 0.40 9.32
N LYS A 207 -0.87 0.37 10.63
CA LYS A 207 -1.92 0.84 11.52
C LYS A 207 -1.56 2.21 12.09
N ILE A 208 -2.44 3.17 11.85
CA ILE A 208 -2.35 4.51 12.41
C ILE A 208 -3.68 4.82 13.07
N LYS A 209 -3.64 5.31 14.29
CA LYS A 209 -4.79 5.90 14.97
C LYS A 209 -4.48 7.32 15.37
N LEU A 210 -5.38 8.20 15.04
CA LEU A 210 -5.38 9.59 15.42
C LEU A 210 -6.59 9.87 16.32
N SER A 211 -6.41 10.73 17.31
CA SER A 211 -7.49 11.13 18.23
C SER A 211 -7.43 12.63 18.50
N VAL A 212 -8.48 13.32 18.15
CA VAL A 212 -8.70 14.73 18.48
C VAL A 212 -8.98 14.86 19.98
N LYS A 213 -9.78 13.95 20.53
CA LYS A 213 -10.06 13.85 21.97
C LYS A 213 -8.79 13.80 22.80
N ALA A 214 -7.79 12.98 22.39
CA ALA A 214 -6.53 12.87 23.11
C ALA A 214 -5.70 14.17 23.03
N ALA A 215 -5.74 14.88 21.89
CA ALA A 215 -5.11 16.18 21.74
C ALA A 215 -5.72 17.23 22.67
N GLN A 216 -7.06 17.32 22.71
CA GLN A 216 -7.79 18.25 23.59
C GLN A 216 -7.50 17.99 25.07
N ILE A 217 -7.46 16.72 25.51
CA ILE A 217 -7.15 16.36 26.90
C ILE A 217 -5.73 16.78 27.29
N ASP A 218 -4.77 16.61 26.38
CA ASP A 218 -3.39 17.01 26.66
C ASP A 218 -3.23 18.53 26.68
N GLU A 219 -3.92 19.23 25.81
CA GLU A 219 -3.96 20.70 25.81
C GLU A 219 -4.53 21.25 27.12
N GLU A 220 -5.69 20.72 27.55
CA GLU A 220 -6.26 21.09 28.86
C GLU A 220 -5.30 20.82 30.01
N LYS A 221 -4.67 19.63 30.06
CA LYS A 221 -3.67 19.33 31.11
C LYS A 221 -2.50 20.29 31.09
N SER A 222 -2.03 20.66 29.92
CA SER A 222 -0.91 21.62 29.78
C SER A 222 -1.29 23.03 30.23
N LEU A 223 -2.55 23.43 29.94
CA LEU A 223 -3.12 24.71 30.40
C LEU A 223 -3.28 24.71 31.93
N ILE A 224 -3.84 23.66 32.52
CA ILE A 224 -4.00 23.51 33.97
C ILE A 224 -2.65 23.52 34.65
N ALA A 225 -1.62 22.84 34.10
CA ALA A 225 -0.26 22.86 34.65
C ALA A 225 0.36 24.25 34.61
N LYS A 226 0.15 25.00 33.51
CA LYS A 226 0.71 26.37 33.36
C LYS A 226 -0.01 27.41 34.20
N PHE A 227 -1.33 27.36 34.31
CA PHE A 227 -2.15 28.34 34.99
C PHE A 227 -2.50 27.91 36.42
N GLY A 228 -2.54 26.59 36.72
CA GLY A 228 -2.75 26.05 38.06
C GLY A 228 -1.60 26.36 39.05
N GLU A 229 -0.35 26.38 38.58
CA GLU A 229 0.80 26.79 39.41
C GLU A 229 0.78 28.30 39.70
N GLY A 230 0.20 29.12 38.82
CA GLY A 230 0.01 30.54 39.04
C GLY A 230 -1.06 30.86 40.11
N ALA A 231 -2.14 30.06 40.13
CA ALA A 231 -3.24 30.24 41.09
C ALA A 231 -2.86 29.85 42.53
N THR A 232 -2.00 28.85 42.69
CA THR A 232 -1.49 28.44 44.03
C THR A 232 -0.49 29.42 44.62
N LYS A 233 0.23 30.20 43.80
CA LYS A 233 1.14 31.26 44.29
C LYS A 233 0.45 32.57 44.64
N SER A 234 -0.78 32.81 44.13
CA SER A 234 -1.52 34.06 44.30
C SER A 234 -2.57 34.03 45.45
N GLY A 235 -2.79 32.89 46.10
CA GLY A 235 -3.68 32.81 47.26
C GLY A 235 -5.18 33.18 46.99
N ALA A 236 -5.56 33.44 45.76
CA ALA A 236 -6.93 33.78 45.38
C ALA A 236 -7.62 32.58 44.79
N THR A 237 -8.29 31.81 45.62
CA THR A 237 -9.27 30.81 45.17
C THR A 237 -10.47 31.53 44.54
N LEU A 238 -10.93 31.04 43.35
CA LEU A 238 -12.17 31.52 42.68
C LEU A 238 -13.34 31.62 43.64
N LYS A 239 -13.36 30.87 44.74
CA LYS A 239 -14.34 30.93 45.82
C LYS A 239 -14.33 32.27 46.56
N GLY A 240 -13.20 32.95 46.71
CA GLY A 240 -13.08 34.23 47.35
C GLY A 240 -13.48 35.42 46.49
N ILE A 241 -13.66 35.26 45.18
CA ILE A 241 -14.12 36.31 44.27
C ILE A 241 -15.68 36.36 44.26
N PHE A 242 -16.31 35.22 44.39
CA PHE A 242 -17.79 35.14 44.45
C PHE A 242 -18.37 35.56 45.79
N GLU A 243 -17.64 35.44 46.91
CA GLU A 243 -18.10 35.88 48.25
C GLU A 243 -17.98 37.39 48.48
N LYS A 244 -17.29 38.14 47.61
CA LYS A 244 -17.19 39.61 47.69
C LYS A 244 -18.14 40.38 46.79
N ALA A 245 -19.02 39.68 46.05
CA ALA A 245 -19.97 40.29 45.12
C ALA A 245 -21.47 40.12 45.54
N ILE A 246 -21.68 39.85 46.86
CA ILE A 246 -23.05 39.90 47.49
C ILE A 246 -23.02 40.96 48.56
#